data_1267a2a9a890103e99a15038b2ca707c
#
_entry.id   1267a2a9a890103e99a15038b2ca707c
#
_cell.length_a   1.000
_cell.length_b   1.000
_cell.length_c   1.000
_cell.angle_alpha   90.00
_cell.angle_beta   90.00
_cell.angle_gamma   90.00
#
_symmetry.space_group_name_H-M   'P 1'
#
loop_
_entity.id
_entity.type
_entity.pdbx_description
1 polymer ?
#
loop_
_entity_poly.entity_id
_entity_poly.type
_entity_poly.pdbx_seq_one_letter_code
_entity_poly.pdbx_strand_id
1 'polypeptide(L)'
;SNNMNTTWAKPGDTVFVKFVANEELDNLDVTISGVSSEYLDDGAANYRGYRLMNNNDNEGTITFNIAYTDLGGATGPDGNATTDETRVRYDRTLPILSNIRISSNNAMGDSAGIGDIDSLFFTASEPQRNVEVLISDSNVVPIQNGSDFIATREMLDSDPDGLILFSIILEDSAGNSTGDVTETNDGSFVWFDGTPPLLDMVSFSSTNDNDSGVAIIGDTLLLDFNSSELLSSLSVSIAGLEPDTTFEVPSRTLYRS
;
A
#
# COMPACT_ATOMS: atom_id res chain seq x y z
N SER A 1 14.61 -23.43 8.71
CA SER A 1 14.71 -22.71 7.45
C SER A 1 15.72 -21.57 7.55
N ASN A 2 16.27 -21.12 6.41
CA ASN A 2 17.06 -19.90 6.32
C ASN A 2 16.20 -18.64 6.07
N ASN A 3 14.87 -18.79 6.04
CA ASN A 3 13.94 -17.68 5.97
C ASN A 3 14.14 -16.73 7.18
N MET A 4 13.80 -15.46 7.03
CA MET A 4 13.81 -14.49 8.13
C MET A 4 12.92 -14.96 9.30
N ASN A 5 11.76 -15.57 9.00
CA ASN A 5 10.99 -16.34 9.96
C ASN A 5 11.33 -17.82 9.83
N THR A 6 12.19 -18.35 10.71
CA THR A 6 12.74 -19.69 10.61
C THR A 6 11.70 -20.82 10.70
N THR A 7 10.47 -20.53 11.11
CA THR A 7 9.35 -21.49 11.13
C THR A 7 8.59 -21.56 9.80
N TRP A 8 8.94 -20.72 8.85
CA TRP A 8 8.38 -20.67 7.49
C TRP A 8 9.48 -20.88 6.45
N ALA A 9 9.07 -21.24 5.25
CA ALA A 9 9.89 -21.29 4.05
C ALA A 9 9.05 -20.95 2.83
N LYS A 10 9.67 -20.33 1.84
CA LYS A 10 9.11 -20.02 0.53
C LYS A 10 10.03 -20.55 -0.58
N PRO A 11 9.65 -20.44 -1.85
CA PRO A 11 10.55 -20.78 -2.94
C PRO A 11 11.88 -20.05 -2.87
N GLY A 12 12.98 -20.78 -2.98
CA GLY A 12 14.34 -20.26 -2.83
C GLY A 12 14.91 -20.36 -1.41
N ASP A 13 14.12 -20.71 -0.41
CA ASP A 13 14.62 -20.97 0.94
C ASP A 13 15.19 -22.38 1.07
N THR A 14 16.20 -22.52 1.93
CA THR A 14 16.76 -23.82 2.30
C THR A 14 16.22 -24.27 3.65
N VAL A 15 15.67 -25.46 3.69
CA VAL A 15 15.20 -26.11 4.91
C VAL A 15 16.25 -27.10 5.41
N PHE A 16 16.40 -27.16 6.73
CA PHE A 16 17.38 -28.00 7.39
C PHE A 16 16.71 -28.94 8.38
N VAL A 17 17.21 -30.17 8.43
CA VAL A 17 16.96 -31.14 9.52
C VAL A 17 18.31 -31.40 10.18
N LYS A 18 18.41 -31.10 11.47
CA LYS A 18 19.62 -31.33 12.25
C LYS A 18 19.36 -32.44 13.25
N PHE A 19 20.28 -33.37 13.34
CA PHE A 19 20.19 -34.50 14.28
C PHE A 19 21.56 -34.98 14.73
N VAL A 20 21.59 -35.67 15.86
CA VAL A 20 22.77 -36.29 16.46
C VAL A 20 22.47 -37.77 16.61
N ALA A 21 23.35 -38.61 16.12
CA ALA A 21 23.32 -40.04 16.38
C ALA A 21 24.17 -40.39 17.60
N ASN A 22 23.93 -41.53 18.21
CA ASN A 22 24.74 -42.03 19.33
C ASN A 22 26.09 -42.64 18.89
N GLU A 23 26.25 -42.88 17.59
CA GLU A 23 27.45 -43.39 16.94
C GLU A 23 27.54 -42.90 15.48
N GLU A 24 28.65 -43.16 14.82
CA GLU A 24 28.84 -42.84 13.40
C GLU A 24 27.95 -43.71 12.51
N LEU A 25 27.38 -43.11 11.47
CA LEU A 25 26.48 -43.76 10.52
C LEU A 25 27.25 -44.08 9.22
N ASP A 26 26.88 -45.23 8.59
CA ASP A 26 27.43 -45.61 7.27
C ASP A 26 26.51 -45.20 6.13
N ASN A 27 25.29 -45.74 6.07
CA ASN A 27 24.34 -45.36 5.05
C ASN A 27 23.32 -44.40 5.66
N LEU A 28 23.28 -43.20 5.12
CA LEU A 28 22.36 -42.16 5.55
C LEU A 28 21.55 -41.65 4.34
N ASP A 29 20.23 -41.78 4.41
CA ASP A 29 19.32 -41.20 3.46
C ASP A 29 18.38 -40.24 4.18
N VAL A 30 18.37 -38.97 3.76
CA VAL A 30 17.54 -37.92 4.30
C VAL A 30 16.56 -37.47 3.20
N THR A 31 15.29 -37.53 3.47
CA THR A 31 14.28 -36.96 2.60
C THR A 31 13.61 -35.78 3.28
N ILE A 32 13.36 -34.69 2.52
CA ILE A 32 12.60 -33.51 2.96
C ILE A 32 11.49 -33.27 1.94
N SER A 33 10.24 -33.16 2.41
CA SER A 33 9.05 -33.13 1.57
C SER A 33 8.95 -34.29 0.59
N GLY A 34 9.38 -35.49 1.02
CA GLY A 34 9.36 -36.71 0.20
C GLY A 34 10.41 -36.77 -0.92
N VAL A 35 11.35 -35.82 -0.97
CA VAL A 35 12.42 -35.77 -1.97
C VAL A 35 13.76 -36.04 -1.29
N SER A 36 14.61 -36.87 -1.90
CA SER A 36 15.98 -37.13 -1.43
C SER A 36 16.74 -35.81 -1.34
N SER A 37 17.42 -35.61 -0.22
CA SER A 37 18.05 -34.36 0.16
C SER A 37 19.55 -34.58 0.37
N GLU A 38 20.33 -33.52 0.17
CA GLU A 38 21.77 -33.57 0.54
C GLU A 38 21.91 -33.51 2.05
N TYR A 39 23.05 -34.02 2.55
CA TYR A 39 23.42 -33.89 3.96
C TYR A 39 24.88 -33.53 4.13
N LEU A 40 25.19 -32.94 5.26
CA LEU A 40 26.53 -32.67 5.74
C LEU A 40 26.78 -33.48 7.02
N ASP A 41 27.95 -34.08 7.11
CA ASP A 41 28.52 -34.63 8.34
C ASP A 41 29.30 -33.48 9.02
N ASP A 42 28.77 -32.96 10.11
CA ASP A 42 29.37 -31.88 10.90
C ASP A 42 30.39 -32.44 11.93
N GLY A 43 30.64 -33.76 11.92
CA GLY A 43 31.57 -34.49 12.81
C GLY A 43 30.98 -34.88 14.16
N ALA A 44 31.61 -35.82 14.84
CA ALA A 44 31.18 -36.36 16.14
C ALA A 44 29.70 -36.81 16.13
N ALA A 45 29.31 -37.56 15.08
CA ALA A 45 27.97 -38.08 14.85
C ALA A 45 26.87 -37.00 14.77
N ASN A 46 27.24 -35.75 14.42
CA ASN A 46 26.27 -34.67 14.12
C ASN A 46 26.05 -34.55 12.62
N TYR A 47 24.82 -34.54 12.22
CA TYR A 47 24.42 -34.49 10.81
C TYR A 47 23.41 -33.39 10.56
N ARG A 48 23.41 -32.88 9.31
CA ARG A 48 22.46 -31.87 8.86
C ARG A 48 22.00 -32.19 7.43
N GLY A 49 20.79 -32.69 7.29
CA GLY A 49 20.14 -32.79 6.01
C GLY A 49 19.62 -31.42 5.57
N TYR A 50 19.67 -31.10 4.27
CA TYR A 50 19.17 -29.83 3.75
C TYR A 50 18.64 -29.96 2.34
N ARG A 51 17.67 -29.09 2.03
CA ARG A 51 17.04 -29.01 0.71
C ARG A 51 16.60 -27.60 0.37
N LEU A 52 16.86 -27.18 -0.88
CA LEU A 52 16.33 -25.95 -1.45
C LEU A 52 14.87 -26.18 -1.85
N MET A 53 13.93 -25.36 -1.34
CA MET A 53 12.52 -25.41 -1.67
C MET A 53 12.24 -24.69 -2.99
N ASN A 54 11.29 -25.20 -3.76
CA ASN A 54 10.95 -24.67 -5.08
C ASN A 54 9.43 -24.73 -5.35
N ASN A 55 9.00 -24.12 -6.46
CA ASN A 55 7.59 -23.99 -6.81
C ASN A 55 6.82 -25.31 -7.05
N ASN A 56 7.51 -26.46 -7.13
CA ASN A 56 6.85 -27.76 -7.28
C ASN A 56 6.57 -28.43 -5.93
N ASP A 57 7.05 -27.85 -4.83
CA ASP A 57 6.82 -28.40 -3.50
C ASP A 57 5.39 -28.13 -3.03
N ASN A 58 4.84 -29.08 -2.28
CA ASN A 58 3.52 -28.93 -1.70
C ASN A 58 3.57 -27.97 -0.51
N GLU A 59 2.58 -27.08 -0.44
CA GLU A 59 2.40 -26.19 0.69
C GLU A 59 1.96 -26.92 1.96
N GLY A 60 2.29 -26.34 3.10
CA GLY A 60 1.95 -26.87 4.41
C GLY A 60 3.15 -27.23 5.24
N THR A 61 2.93 -28.03 6.27
CA THR A 61 4.04 -28.47 7.15
C THR A 61 4.99 -29.38 6.39
N ILE A 62 6.27 -29.03 6.39
CA ILE A 62 7.33 -29.80 5.76
C ILE A 62 7.56 -31.09 6.57
N THR A 63 7.46 -32.23 5.87
CA THR A 63 7.80 -33.53 6.42
C THR A 63 9.24 -33.90 6.11
N PHE A 64 9.84 -34.75 6.91
CA PHE A 64 11.16 -35.35 6.64
C PHE A 64 11.20 -36.82 7.07
N ASN A 65 12.14 -37.53 6.54
CA ASN A 65 12.49 -38.88 7.00
C ASN A 65 14.01 -39.06 6.98
N ILE A 66 14.56 -39.71 7.98
CA ILE A 66 15.98 -40.06 8.13
C ILE A 66 16.05 -41.57 8.28
N ALA A 67 16.56 -42.23 7.24
CA ALA A 67 16.86 -43.67 7.26
C ALA A 67 18.37 -43.87 7.33
N TYR A 68 18.84 -44.80 8.13
CA TYR A 68 20.28 -44.95 8.39
C TYR A 68 20.66 -46.37 8.83
N THR A 69 21.92 -46.72 8.61
CA THR A 69 22.60 -47.87 9.23
C THR A 69 23.84 -47.41 9.98
N ASP A 70 24.26 -48.17 10.96
CA ASP A 70 25.57 -47.99 11.60
C ASP A 70 26.71 -48.59 10.77
N LEU A 71 27.97 -48.40 11.19
CA LEU A 71 29.14 -48.97 10.54
C LEU A 71 29.15 -50.50 10.57
N GLY A 72 28.40 -51.14 11.43
CA GLY A 72 28.20 -52.57 11.52
C GLY A 72 27.13 -53.12 10.58
N GLY A 73 26.39 -52.26 9.89
CA GLY A 73 25.29 -52.58 8.99
C GLY A 73 23.95 -52.82 9.69
N ALA A 74 23.79 -52.47 10.97
CA ALA A 74 22.52 -52.57 11.66
C ALA A 74 21.65 -51.34 11.31
N THR A 75 20.37 -51.54 10.92
CA THR A 75 19.41 -50.50 10.56
C THR A 75 18.76 -49.93 11.82
N GLY A 76 18.83 -48.61 11.96
CA GLY A 76 18.10 -47.91 13.01
C GLY A 76 16.62 -47.65 12.61
N PRO A 77 15.78 -47.24 13.56
CA PRO A 77 14.41 -46.82 13.26
C PRO A 77 14.40 -45.46 12.51
N ASP A 78 13.49 -45.30 11.58
CA ASP A 78 13.33 -44.05 10.84
C ASP A 78 13.07 -42.85 11.78
N GLY A 79 13.79 -41.75 11.59
CA GLY A 79 13.56 -40.49 12.27
C GLY A 79 12.64 -39.57 11.42
N ASN A 80 11.40 -39.37 11.84
CA ASN A 80 10.42 -38.58 11.08
C ASN A 80 9.67 -37.52 11.92
N ALA A 81 10.13 -37.28 13.15
CA ALA A 81 9.62 -36.26 14.04
C ALA A 81 10.75 -35.55 14.76
N THR A 82 10.61 -34.27 15.05
CA THR A 82 11.53 -33.50 15.87
C THR A 82 11.33 -33.80 17.36
N THR A 83 12.42 -33.78 18.13
CA THR A 83 12.36 -34.01 19.58
C THR A 83 12.02 -32.77 20.39
N ASP A 84 12.08 -31.60 19.77
CA ASP A 84 11.81 -30.26 20.32
C ASP A 84 10.53 -29.64 19.77
N GLU A 85 9.71 -30.43 19.04
CA GLU A 85 8.46 -29.99 18.42
C GLU A 85 8.61 -28.86 17.38
N THR A 86 9.82 -28.54 16.94
CA THR A 86 10.04 -27.55 15.89
C THR A 86 9.41 -27.98 14.57
N ARG A 87 8.90 -27.03 13.82
CA ARG A 87 8.25 -27.26 12.51
C ARG A 87 8.63 -26.12 11.57
N VAL A 88 8.66 -26.47 10.30
CA VAL A 88 8.74 -25.47 9.21
C VAL A 88 7.53 -25.66 8.33
N ARG A 89 6.86 -24.56 7.99
CA ARG A 89 5.75 -24.52 7.07
C ARG A 89 6.20 -23.91 5.75
N TYR A 90 5.90 -24.57 4.65
CA TYR A 90 6.18 -24.07 3.32
C TYR A 90 4.97 -23.38 2.74
N ASP A 91 5.17 -22.20 2.18
CA ASP A 91 4.17 -21.38 1.53
C ASP A 91 4.78 -20.68 0.31
N ARG A 92 4.13 -20.79 -0.83
CA ARG A 92 4.52 -20.17 -2.10
C ARG A 92 3.43 -19.27 -2.66
N THR A 93 2.26 -19.26 -2.02
CA THR A 93 1.13 -18.44 -2.43
C THR A 93 1.43 -16.99 -2.12
N LEU A 94 1.28 -16.12 -3.12
CA LEU A 94 1.43 -14.69 -2.92
C LEU A 94 0.17 -14.12 -2.25
N PRO A 95 0.30 -13.21 -1.30
CA PRO A 95 -0.86 -12.49 -0.77
C PRO A 95 -1.55 -11.70 -1.88
N ILE A 96 -2.86 -11.59 -1.82
CA ILE A 96 -3.69 -10.87 -2.78
C ILE A 96 -4.37 -9.70 -2.05
N LEU A 97 -4.38 -8.54 -2.70
CA LEU A 97 -5.14 -7.38 -2.28
C LEU A 97 -6.48 -7.30 -3.02
N SER A 98 -7.52 -6.93 -2.30
CA SER A 98 -8.87 -6.70 -2.83
C SER A 98 -9.50 -5.47 -2.18
N ASN A 99 -10.64 -5.00 -2.72
CA ASN A 99 -11.38 -3.84 -2.20
C ASN A 99 -10.50 -2.58 -2.05
N ILE A 100 -9.52 -2.41 -2.95
CA ILE A 100 -8.63 -1.25 -2.95
C ILE A 100 -9.41 -0.05 -3.46
N ARG A 101 -9.55 0.97 -2.62
CA ARG A 101 -10.24 2.22 -2.94
C ARG A 101 -9.63 3.36 -2.17
N ILE A 102 -9.69 4.56 -2.74
CA ILE A 102 -9.26 5.80 -2.11
C ILE A 102 -10.40 6.82 -2.11
N SER A 103 -10.49 7.62 -1.07
CA SER A 103 -11.45 8.72 -0.96
C SER A 103 -10.95 9.80 -0.02
N SER A 104 -11.39 11.03 -0.23
CA SER A 104 -11.17 12.16 0.66
C SER A 104 -12.36 12.37 1.60
N ASN A 105 -12.13 13.04 2.74
CA ASN A 105 -13.19 13.56 3.60
C ASN A 105 -13.78 14.89 3.10
N ASN A 106 -13.28 15.41 1.97
CA ASN A 106 -13.89 16.56 1.29
C ASN A 106 -15.35 16.26 0.92
N ALA A 107 -16.17 17.32 0.76
CA ALA A 107 -17.57 17.20 0.36
C ALA A 107 -17.75 16.47 -0.99
N MET A 108 -16.78 16.60 -1.89
CA MET A 108 -16.62 15.80 -3.11
C MET A 108 -15.55 14.74 -2.80
N GLY A 109 -15.92 13.52 -2.50
CA GLY A 109 -15.00 12.46 -2.05
C GLY A 109 -13.87 12.09 -3.02
N ASP A 110 -13.88 12.60 -4.23
CA ASP A 110 -12.85 12.46 -5.28
C ASP A 110 -11.93 13.69 -5.42
N SER A 111 -12.07 14.68 -4.55
CA SER A 111 -11.22 15.87 -4.48
C SER A 111 -10.72 16.10 -3.06
N ALA A 112 -9.55 16.69 -2.92
CA ALA A 112 -8.96 17.07 -1.64
C ALA A 112 -8.32 18.47 -1.73
N GLY A 113 -8.46 19.27 -0.70
CA GLY A 113 -7.72 20.50 -0.46
C GLY A 113 -6.74 20.38 0.70
N ILE A 114 -6.05 21.46 1.02
CA ILE A 114 -5.15 21.52 2.20
C ILE A 114 -5.94 21.26 3.48
N GLY A 115 -5.47 20.30 4.30
CA GLY A 115 -6.09 19.90 5.56
C GLY A 115 -7.16 18.82 5.43
N ASP A 116 -7.55 18.41 4.20
CA ASP A 116 -8.40 17.25 3.99
C ASP A 116 -7.65 15.96 4.29
N ILE A 117 -8.40 14.93 4.69
CA ILE A 117 -7.86 13.62 5.03
C ILE A 117 -8.25 12.62 3.94
N ASP A 118 -7.24 12.09 3.27
CA ASP A 118 -7.41 10.99 2.33
C ASP A 118 -7.31 9.65 3.03
N SER A 119 -8.17 8.74 2.63
CA SER A 119 -8.29 7.40 3.20
C SER A 119 -8.16 6.36 2.11
N LEU A 120 -7.14 5.50 2.23
CA LEU A 120 -6.90 4.34 1.38
C LEU A 120 -7.36 3.08 2.13
N PHE A 121 -8.27 2.34 1.52
CA PHE A 121 -8.83 1.10 2.07
C PHE A 121 -8.38 -0.08 1.24
N PHE A 122 -8.11 -1.20 1.89
CA PHE A 122 -7.81 -2.46 1.20
C PHE A 122 -8.02 -3.67 2.11
N THR A 123 -8.22 -4.84 1.51
CA THR A 123 -8.39 -6.11 2.20
C THR A 123 -7.30 -7.08 1.75
N ALA A 124 -6.66 -7.76 2.68
CA ALA A 124 -5.65 -8.79 2.41
C ALA A 124 -6.25 -10.20 2.48
N SER A 125 -5.79 -11.10 1.60
CA SER A 125 -6.27 -12.49 1.52
C SER A 125 -5.85 -13.37 2.70
N GLU A 126 -4.79 -12.99 3.41
CA GLU A 126 -4.15 -13.81 4.44
C GLU A 126 -3.40 -12.95 5.47
N PRO A 127 -2.94 -13.52 6.60
CA PRO A 127 -2.16 -12.79 7.60
C PRO A 127 -0.81 -12.32 7.07
N GLN A 128 -0.46 -11.07 7.36
CA GLN A 128 0.76 -10.40 6.90
C GLN A 128 1.79 -10.32 8.03
N ARG A 129 3.06 -10.41 7.66
CA ARG A 129 4.19 -10.07 8.55
C ARG A 129 4.65 -8.61 8.37
N ASN A 130 4.42 -8.05 7.18
CA ASN A 130 4.79 -6.68 6.85
C ASN A 130 3.73 -6.03 5.95
N VAL A 131 3.46 -4.75 6.19
CA VAL A 131 2.57 -3.90 5.40
C VAL A 131 3.23 -2.54 5.25
N GLU A 132 3.53 -2.17 4.02
CA GLU A 132 4.07 -0.85 3.68
C GLU A 132 3.04 -0.11 2.83
N VAL A 133 2.73 1.12 3.22
CA VAL A 133 1.79 1.99 2.49
C VAL A 133 2.40 3.36 2.32
N LEU A 134 2.37 3.84 1.09
CA LEU A 134 2.67 5.23 0.75
C LEU A 134 1.39 5.91 0.23
N ILE A 135 1.18 7.16 0.60
CA ILE A 135 0.19 8.07 0.01
C ILE A 135 0.90 9.39 -0.28
N SER A 136 0.89 9.85 -1.53
CA SER A 136 1.69 11.01 -1.99
C SER A 136 3.13 10.94 -1.48
N ASP A 137 3.83 9.84 -1.78
CA ASP A 137 5.22 9.55 -1.39
C ASP A 137 5.53 9.58 0.12
N SER A 138 4.50 9.69 0.96
CA SER A 138 4.64 9.70 2.42
C SER A 138 4.27 8.34 3.01
N ASN A 139 5.15 7.82 3.87
CA ASN A 139 4.90 6.56 4.57
C ASN A 139 3.76 6.71 5.59
N VAL A 140 2.78 5.83 5.50
CA VAL A 140 1.59 5.82 6.35
C VAL A 140 1.47 4.47 7.04
N VAL A 141 1.28 4.47 8.36
CA VAL A 141 1.03 3.25 9.13
C VAL A 141 -0.47 2.94 9.08
N PRO A 142 -0.89 1.86 8.40
CA PRO A 142 -2.31 1.55 8.31
C PRO A 142 -2.86 0.98 9.62
N ILE A 143 -4.13 1.25 9.88
CA ILE A 143 -4.90 0.61 10.95
C ILE A 143 -5.47 -0.69 10.40
N GLN A 144 -5.24 -1.80 11.10
CA GLN A 144 -5.73 -3.12 10.74
C GLN A 144 -6.94 -3.52 11.59
N ASN A 145 -7.97 -4.07 10.94
CA ASN A 145 -9.10 -4.71 11.58
C ASN A 145 -9.41 -6.05 10.87
N GLY A 146 -8.91 -7.14 11.45
CA GLY A 146 -8.95 -8.45 10.78
C GLY A 146 -8.10 -8.47 9.51
N SER A 147 -8.74 -8.71 8.36
CA SER A 147 -8.12 -8.66 7.04
C SER A 147 -8.19 -7.29 6.36
N ASP A 148 -8.97 -6.36 6.94
CA ASP A 148 -9.19 -5.03 6.37
C ASP A 148 -8.20 -4.01 6.93
N PHE A 149 -7.77 -3.09 6.08
CA PHE A 149 -6.84 -2.03 6.39
C PHE A 149 -7.39 -0.67 5.97
N ILE A 150 -7.06 0.33 6.74
CA ILE A 150 -7.27 1.74 6.41
C ILE A 150 -5.98 2.51 6.69
N ALA A 151 -5.48 3.20 5.68
CA ALA A 151 -4.37 4.15 5.80
C ALA A 151 -4.91 5.55 5.54
N THR A 152 -4.62 6.50 6.42
CA THR A 152 -5.13 7.87 6.32
C THR A 152 -3.98 8.86 6.32
N ARG A 153 -4.08 9.90 5.47
CA ARG A 153 -3.10 10.98 5.39
C ARG A 153 -3.79 12.32 5.25
N GLU A 154 -3.40 13.30 6.04
CA GLU A 154 -3.77 14.70 5.87
C GLU A 154 -2.93 15.31 4.74
N MET A 155 -3.61 16.03 3.82
CA MET A 155 -2.98 16.72 2.70
C MET A 155 -2.44 18.08 3.13
N LEU A 156 -1.21 18.37 2.73
CA LEU A 156 -0.45 19.55 3.17
C LEU A 156 -0.21 20.51 2.01
N ASP A 157 0.03 21.77 2.32
CA ASP A 157 0.44 22.82 1.36
C ASP A 157 1.73 22.48 0.57
N SER A 158 2.55 21.58 1.09
CA SER A 158 3.76 21.10 0.41
C SER A 158 3.53 19.97 -0.59
N ASP A 159 2.33 19.39 -0.62
CA ASP A 159 1.99 18.33 -1.54
C ASP A 159 1.75 18.90 -2.95
N PRO A 160 2.15 18.19 -4.01
CA PRO A 160 1.93 18.67 -5.36
C PRO A 160 0.46 18.53 -5.76
N ASP A 161 -0.07 19.55 -6.44
CA ASP A 161 -1.39 19.45 -7.08
C ASP A 161 -1.44 18.30 -8.08
N GLY A 162 -2.56 17.61 -8.15
CA GLY A 162 -2.78 16.52 -9.09
C GLY A 162 -3.37 15.26 -8.48
N LEU A 163 -3.27 14.17 -9.23
CA LEU A 163 -3.76 12.86 -8.80
C LEU A 163 -2.94 12.37 -7.59
N ILE A 164 -3.63 12.00 -6.51
CA ILE A 164 -3.00 11.40 -5.35
C ILE A 164 -2.58 9.97 -5.69
N LEU A 165 -1.27 9.74 -5.69
CA LEU A 165 -0.68 8.43 -5.92
C LEU A 165 -0.52 7.68 -4.59
N PHE A 166 -0.65 6.36 -4.66
CA PHE A 166 -0.39 5.48 -3.52
C PHE A 166 0.37 4.24 -3.95
N SER A 167 0.95 3.58 -2.97
CA SER A 167 1.62 2.28 -3.11
C SER A 167 1.32 1.42 -1.90
N ILE A 168 1.01 0.14 -2.12
CA ILE A 168 0.81 -0.86 -1.08
C ILE A 168 1.70 -2.05 -1.38
N ILE A 169 2.52 -2.45 -0.42
CA ILE A 169 3.29 -3.69 -0.46
C ILE A 169 2.93 -4.52 0.77
N LEU A 170 2.48 -5.74 0.55
CA LEU A 170 2.25 -6.74 1.60
C LEU A 170 3.25 -7.86 1.51
N GLU A 171 3.70 -8.36 2.64
CA GLU A 171 4.38 -9.63 2.77
C GLU A 171 3.63 -10.55 3.74
N ASP A 172 3.42 -11.80 3.33
CA ASP A 172 2.83 -12.83 4.18
C ASP A 172 3.79 -13.36 5.26
N SER A 173 3.37 -14.35 6.02
CA SER A 173 4.18 -14.96 7.08
C SER A 173 5.44 -15.65 6.57
N ALA A 174 5.45 -16.16 5.34
CA ALA A 174 6.60 -16.77 4.68
C ALA A 174 7.49 -15.74 3.97
N GLY A 175 7.00 -14.52 3.78
CA GLY A 175 7.69 -13.44 3.09
C GLY A 175 7.49 -13.45 1.58
N ASN A 176 6.40 -14.07 1.08
CA ASN A 176 5.96 -13.83 -0.28
C ASN A 176 5.35 -12.42 -0.34
N SER A 177 5.58 -11.69 -1.43
CA SER A 177 5.19 -10.28 -1.55
C SER A 177 4.18 -10.07 -2.67
N THR A 178 3.23 -9.15 -2.48
CA THR A 178 2.33 -8.66 -3.55
C THR A 178 3.08 -7.98 -4.67
N GLY A 179 4.31 -7.50 -4.41
CA GLY A 179 4.90 -6.42 -5.20
C GLY A 179 4.21 -5.09 -4.93
N ASP A 180 4.52 -4.10 -5.75
CA ASP A 180 3.99 -2.74 -5.62
C ASP A 180 2.60 -2.65 -6.28
N VAL A 181 1.58 -2.35 -5.48
CA VAL A 181 0.18 -2.20 -5.94
C VAL A 181 -0.21 -0.73 -5.84
N THR A 182 -0.48 -0.12 -7.00
CA THR A 182 -0.68 1.34 -7.17
C THR A 182 -2.02 1.70 -7.78
N GLU A 183 -2.91 0.72 -8.01
CA GLU A 183 -4.20 0.94 -8.64
C GLU A 183 -5.35 0.48 -7.74
N THR A 184 -6.47 1.21 -7.79
CA THR A 184 -7.71 0.84 -7.11
C THR A 184 -8.48 -0.24 -7.89
N ASN A 185 -9.31 -1.04 -7.21
CA ASN A 185 -10.11 -2.07 -7.86
C ASN A 185 -11.47 -1.54 -8.36
N ASP A 186 -11.93 -0.41 -7.83
CA ASP A 186 -13.24 0.18 -8.11
C ASP A 186 -13.17 1.42 -9.01
N GLY A 187 -11.94 1.81 -9.43
CA GLY A 187 -11.71 3.00 -10.24
C GLY A 187 -11.78 4.31 -9.46
N SER A 188 -11.85 4.27 -8.12
CA SER A 188 -11.79 5.47 -7.28
C SER A 188 -10.43 6.16 -7.40
N PHE A 189 -10.47 7.47 -7.30
CA PHE A 189 -9.28 8.35 -7.29
C PHE A 189 -9.58 9.57 -6.43
N VAL A 190 -8.54 10.31 -6.05
CA VAL A 190 -8.66 11.63 -5.42
C VAL A 190 -7.70 12.58 -6.14
N TRP A 191 -8.20 13.77 -6.46
CA TRP A 191 -7.43 14.85 -7.03
C TRP A 191 -7.15 15.90 -5.96
N PHE A 192 -5.89 16.17 -5.68
CA PHE A 192 -5.49 17.22 -4.74
C PHE A 192 -5.29 18.54 -5.46
N ASP A 193 -5.86 19.61 -4.89
CA ASP A 193 -5.66 20.98 -5.30
C ASP A 193 -5.42 21.84 -4.06
N GLY A 194 -4.16 22.19 -3.85
CA GLY A 194 -3.71 23.05 -2.76
C GLY A 194 -3.54 24.49 -3.15
N THR A 195 -3.70 24.81 -4.46
CA THR A 195 -3.49 26.17 -4.98
C THR A 195 -4.75 27.02 -4.79
N PRO A 196 -4.69 28.10 -3.98
CA PRO A 196 -5.85 28.98 -3.83
C PRO A 196 -6.12 29.81 -5.09
N PRO A 197 -7.40 30.11 -5.40
CA PRO A 197 -7.74 30.96 -6.54
C PRO A 197 -7.16 32.37 -6.41
N LEU A 198 -6.70 32.90 -7.54
CA LEU A 198 -6.20 34.27 -7.66
C LEU A 198 -7.10 35.07 -8.59
N LEU A 199 -7.22 36.37 -8.32
CA LEU A 199 -7.85 37.31 -9.24
C LEU A 199 -6.80 37.88 -10.19
N ASP A 200 -6.91 37.58 -11.49
CA ASP A 200 -5.96 38.04 -12.52
C ASP A 200 -6.22 39.47 -12.97
N MET A 201 -7.49 39.85 -13.04
CA MET A 201 -7.91 41.17 -13.46
C MET A 201 -9.13 41.59 -12.61
N VAL A 202 -9.08 42.78 -12.10
CA VAL A 202 -10.23 43.42 -11.43
C VAL A 202 -10.40 44.80 -12.03
N SER A 203 -11.59 45.08 -12.54
CA SER A 203 -11.93 46.41 -13.05
C SER A 203 -13.21 46.91 -12.44
N PHE A 204 -13.28 48.20 -12.15
CA PHE A 204 -14.45 48.86 -11.59
C PHE A 204 -14.81 50.07 -12.43
N SER A 205 -16.06 50.15 -12.86
CA SER A 205 -16.52 51.20 -13.74
C SER A 205 -18.01 51.54 -13.51
N SER A 206 -18.47 52.61 -14.10
CA SER A 206 -19.89 52.97 -14.16
C SER A 206 -20.41 53.01 -15.61
N THR A 207 -21.70 52.97 -15.78
CA THR A 207 -22.36 53.14 -17.08
C THR A 207 -22.50 54.61 -17.48
N ASN A 208 -21.81 55.52 -16.82
CA ASN A 208 -21.85 56.95 -17.19
C ASN A 208 -21.27 57.18 -18.60
N ASP A 209 -22.05 57.75 -19.50
CA ASP A 209 -21.67 57.94 -20.90
C ASP A 209 -20.50 58.95 -21.11
N ASN A 210 -20.26 59.80 -20.14
CA ASN A 210 -19.20 60.83 -20.25
C ASN A 210 -17.90 60.44 -19.62
N ASP A 211 -17.95 59.69 -18.50
CA ASP A 211 -16.75 59.24 -17.74
C ASP A 211 -17.12 58.00 -16.92
N SER A 212 -16.61 56.85 -17.32
CA SER A 212 -16.83 55.57 -16.60
C SER A 212 -16.21 55.52 -15.20
N GLY A 213 -15.36 56.47 -14.86
CA GLY A 213 -14.78 56.60 -13.50
C GLY A 213 -15.68 57.43 -12.55
N VAL A 214 -16.80 57.97 -13.05
CA VAL A 214 -17.75 58.77 -12.27
C VAL A 214 -19.13 58.12 -12.38
N ALA A 215 -19.87 58.08 -11.30
CA ALA A 215 -21.25 57.62 -11.27
C ALA A 215 -22.18 58.72 -10.76
N ILE A 216 -23.36 58.88 -11.40
CA ILE A 216 -24.46 59.75 -10.97
C ILE A 216 -25.71 58.89 -10.69
N ILE A 217 -26.74 59.53 -10.13
CA ILE A 217 -28.00 58.82 -9.86
C ILE A 217 -28.56 58.24 -11.15
N GLY A 218 -28.82 56.96 -11.19
CA GLY A 218 -29.34 56.20 -12.32
C GLY A 218 -28.28 55.42 -13.09
N ASP A 219 -26.99 55.61 -12.84
CA ASP A 219 -25.92 54.80 -13.41
C ASP A 219 -25.81 53.44 -12.68
N THR A 220 -25.34 52.46 -13.40
CA THR A 220 -24.98 51.13 -12.84
C THR A 220 -23.48 51.09 -12.60
N LEU A 221 -23.08 50.58 -11.41
CA LEU A 221 -21.70 50.28 -11.10
C LEU A 221 -21.41 48.85 -11.56
N LEU A 222 -20.28 48.66 -12.24
CA LEU A 222 -19.84 47.38 -12.77
C LEU A 222 -18.48 47.02 -12.11
N LEU A 223 -18.45 45.84 -11.54
CA LEU A 223 -17.20 45.18 -11.06
C LEU A 223 -16.98 43.94 -11.89
N ASP A 224 -15.94 43.93 -12.70
CA ASP A 224 -15.55 42.79 -13.53
C ASP A 224 -14.22 42.22 -12.99
N PHE A 225 -14.13 40.94 -12.89
CA PHE A 225 -12.89 40.28 -12.49
C PHE A 225 -12.78 38.86 -13.08
N ASN A 226 -11.53 38.37 -13.22
CA ASN A 226 -11.22 37.02 -13.62
C ASN A 226 -10.67 36.27 -12.42
N SER A 227 -11.00 35.00 -12.31
CA SER A 227 -10.36 34.05 -11.41
C SER A 227 -9.43 33.12 -12.19
N SER A 228 -8.31 32.72 -11.58
CA SER A 228 -7.40 31.71 -12.14
C SER A 228 -8.04 30.35 -12.32
N GLU A 229 -9.12 30.08 -11.57
CA GLU A 229 -9.85 28.81 -11.54
C GLU A 229 -11.33 29.00 -11.24
N LEU A 230 -12.11 27.92 -11.33
CA LEU A 230 -13.52 27.92 -10.96
C LEU A 230 -13.69 28.08 -9.46
N LEU A 231 -14.56 28.99 -9.05
CA LEU A 231 -14.84 29.26 -7.65
C LEU A 231 -16.02 28.40 -7.16
N SER A 232 -15.86 27.72 -6.03
CA SER A 232 -16.97 27.00 -5.36
C SER A 232 -17.95 27.94 -4.66
N SER A 233 -17.48 29.13 -4.28
CA SER A 233 -18.30 30.18 -3.67
C SER A 233 -17.77 31.56 -4.03
N LEU A 234 -18.65 32.54 -4.13
CA LEU A 234 -18.28 33.92 -4.42
C LEU A 234 -19.11 34.85 -3.55
N SER A 235 -18.44 35.78 -2.88
CA SER A 235 -19.07 36.86 -2.16
C SER A 235 -18.52 38.20 -2.67
N VAL A 236 -19.41 39.07 -3.13
CA VAL A 236 -19.06 40.37 -3.68
C VAL A 236 -19.84 41.44 -2.95
N SER A 237 -19.22 42.57 -2.67
CA SER A 237 -19.92 43.77 -2.16
C SER A 237 -19.45 45.03 -2.90
N ILE A 238 -20.38 45.91 -3.24
CA ILE A 238 -20.11 47.21 -3.82
C ILE A 238 -20.68 48.29 -2.88
N ALA A 239 -19.85 49.21 -2.43
CA ALA A 239 -20.21 50.21 -1.43
C ALA A 239 -20.81 49.66 -0.14
N GLY A 240 -20.43 48.43 0.27
CA GLY A 240 -20.93 47.75 1.46
C GLY A 240 -22.32 47.08 1.28
N LEU A 241 -22.84 47.05 0.07
CA LEU A 241 -24.10 46.38 -0.31
C LEU A 241 -23.81 45.18 -1.21
N GLU A 242 -24.66 44.17 -1.16
CA GLU A 242 -24.62 43.08 -2.15
C GLU A 242 -25.07 43.64 -3.52
N PRO A 243 -24.45 43.17 -4.64
CA PRO A 243 -24.85 43.61 -5.96
C PRO A 243 -26.23 43.06 -6.32
N ASP A 244 -26.99 43.82 -7.14
CA ASP A 244 -28.31 43.41 -7.61
C ASP A 244 -28.27 42.14 -8.46
N THR A 245 -27.15 41.91 -9.17
CA THR A 245 -26.92 40.73 -10.00
C THR A 245 -25.43 40.37 -10.02
N THR A 246 -25.13 39.08 -9.92
CA THR A 246 -23.81 38.51 -10.17
C THR A 246 -23.99 37.36 -11.14
N PHE A 247 -23.20 37.31 -12.21
CA PHE A 247 -23.24 36.19 -13.16
C PHE A 247 -21.86 35.89 -13.74
N GLU A 248 -21.65 34.62 -14.04
CA GLU A 248 -20.48 34.13 -14.75
C GLU A 248 -20.67 34.29 -16.26
N VAL A 249 -19.63 34.74 -16.95
CA VAL A 249 -19.60 34.82 -18.41
C VAL A 249 -18.94 33.58 -18.99
N PRO A 250 -19.69 32.73 -19.72
CA PRO A 250 -19.25 31.35 -20.08
C PRO A 250 -17.99 31.20 -20.95
N SER A 251 -17.42 32.27 -21.48
CA SER A 251 -16.29 32.20 -22.41
C SER A 251 -14.91 32.53 -21.75
N ARG A 252 -14.89 32.87 -20.49
CA ARG A 252 -13.73 33.15 -19.65
C ARG A 252 -14.22 33.04 -18.22
N THR A 253 -13.32 32.69 -17.27
CA THR A 253 -13.64 32.83 -15.83
C THR A 253 -13.82 34.30 -15.43
N LEU A 254 -14.76 34.98 -16.09
CA LEU A 254 -15.13 36.38 -15.93
C LEU A 254 -16.39 36.46 -15.08
N TYR A 255 -16.26 37.05 -13.91
CA TYR A 255 -17.40 37.41 -13.04
C TYR A 255 -17.74 38.88 -13.23
N ARG A 256 -19.02 39.20 -13.37
CA ARG A 256 -19.53 40.60 -13.50
C ARG A 256 -20.59 40.84 -12.44
N SER A 257 -20.45 41.90 -11.69
CA SER A 257 -21.40 42.36 -10.66
C SER A 257 -21.78 43.80 -10.90
#